data_8f2a57d9331e542ee219d5be7b44655a
#
_entry.id   8f2a57d9331e542ee219d5be7b44655a
#
_cell.length_a   1.000
_cell.length_b   1.000
_cell.length_c   1.000
_cell.angle_alpha   90.00
_cell.angle_beta   90.00
_cell.angle_gamma   90.00
#
_symmetry.space_group_name_H-M   'P 1'
#
loop_
_entity.id
_entity.type
_entity.pdbx_description
1 polymer ?
#
loop_
_entity_poly.entity_id
_entity_poly.type
_entity_poly.pdbx_seq_one_letter_code
_entity_poly.pdbx_strand_id
1 'polypeptide(L)'
;MSSIRRRLMLLILVSIALIWGVALVSSYRQATREVSEWEDARLAELAQILALLDQRNLITLANARIDVREEEKSGSPGANNEDDDDSLPRDALFQVRGANGDVLAGSPQLRALQAWDLPVPPVSSAQNITLGGKAWHSFTLRDTALGHTVRVFEPANTRSDLVSGVASRIARPTLLALPALALLVWFGIGWSLAPLRILSGAIRVRDINRLEPVDIGHAPTEVRPLVDAINLVLSRLRHLLERERAFTADAAHELKSPLAAIKVQAQVALAEPDAALQRLAMERVVQGVDRSARLAEQLLLLARLDAHEKMSTAPLKPAAIAKDALLANERNAQQKNIRVTLTGDLRAEINAEPVLIGILLDNLLDNAIKYGRAGGSVEVAVQHALDRVRLTVRDDGPGVASGDLAHLTNRFFRATGNQATGSGLGLSIVARIAEHFDASLHLGAGIGERGLAVEVSFPAYAGAR
;
A
#
# COMPACT_ATOMS: atom_id res chain seq x y z
N MET A 1 18.45 -2.98 -7.53
CA MET A 1 17.07 -2.67 -7.09
C MET A 1 16.76 -1.19 -7.32
N SER A 2 15.77 -0.87 -8.15
CA SER A 2 15.43 0.52 -8.47
C SER A 2 14.58 1.13 -7.34
N SER A 3 15.10 2.14 -6.67
CA SER A 3 14.38 2.90 -5.65
C SER A 3 13.12 3.55 -6.25
N ILE A 4 11.97 3.45 -5.58
CA ILE A 4 10.71 4.13 -5.95
C ILE A 4 10.96 5.62 -6.16
N ARG A 5 11.79 6.25 -5.34
CA ARG A 5 12.24 7.64 -5.47
C ARG A 5 12.86 7.91 -6.85
N ARG A 6 13.76 7.03 -7.32
CA ARG A 6 14.42 7.20 -8.62
C ARG A 6 13.45 7.04 -9.79
N ARG A 7 12.49 6.11 -9.70
CA ARG A 7 11.47 5.91 -10.74
C ARG A 7 10.51 7.09 -10.83
N LEU A 8 9.99 7.57 -9.69
CA LEU A 8 9.14 8.75 -9.65
C LEU A 8 9.84 9.99 -10.18
N MET A 9 11.08 10.21 -9.74
CA MET A 9 11.90 11.34 -10.22
C MET A 9 12.11 11.27 -11.74
N LEU A 10 12.46 10.10 -12.29
CA LEU A 10 12.64 9.93 -13.73
C LEU A 10 11.34 10.17 -14.50
N LEU A 11 10.22 9.63 -14.05
CA LEU A 11 8.93 9.85 -14.68
C LEU A 11 8.54 11.33 -14.71
N ILE A 12 8.68 12.03 -13.58
CA ILE A 12 8.36 13.46 -13.49
C ILE A 12 9.30 14.28 -14.36
N LEU A 13 10.60 14.04 -14.31
CA LEU A 13 11.57 14.79 -15.11
C LEU A 13 11.39 14.55 -16.61
N VAL A 14 11.11 13.31 -17.02
CA VAL A 14 10.86 12.99 -18.43
C VAL A 14 9.57 13.65 -18.92
N SER A 15 8.48 13.61 -18.14
CA SER A 15 7.23 14.27 -18.52
C SER A 15 7.37 15.79 -18.60
N ILE A 16 8.09 16.42 -17.67
CA ILE A 16 8.38 17.83 -17.70
C ILE A 16 9.24 18.19 -18.92
N ALA A 17 10.33 17.44 -19.16
CA ALA A 17 11.22 17.67 -20.31
C ALA A 17 10.46 17.54 -21.64
N LEU A 18 9.53 16.60 -21.75
CA LEU A 18 8.70 16.39 -22.93
C LEU A 18 7.75 17.58 -23.16
N ILE A 19 7.02 17.99 -22.11
CA ILE A 19 6.07 19.13 -22.18
C ILE A 19 6.83 20.40 -22.58
N TRP A 20 7.97 20.66 -21.94
CA TRP A 20 8.79 21.85 -22.23
C TRP A 20 9.45 21.79 -23.60
N GLY A 21 9.88 20.60 -24.05
CA GLY A 21 10.40 20.41 -25.40
C GLY A 21 9.36 20.74 -26.47
N VAL A 22 8.11 20.26 -26.28
CA VAL A 22 6.99 20.58 -27.19
C VAL A 22 6.67 22.07 -27.14
N ALA A 23 6.60 22.69 -25.96
CA ALA A 23 6.34 24.11 -25.81
C ALA A 23 7.43 24.98 -26.48
N LEU A 24 8.72 24.62 -26.31
CA LEU A 24 9.84 25.33 -26.92
C LEU A 24 9.79 25.25 -28.45
N VAL A 25 9.55 24.05 -29.00
CA VAL A 25 9.42 23.86 -30.45
C VAL A 25 8.22 24.61 -31.00
N SER A 26 7.08 24.58 -30.31
CA SER A 26 5.88 25.33 -30.70
C SER A 26 6.14 26.83 -30.69
N SER A 27 6.72 27.36 -29.62
CA SER A 27 7.05 28.78 -29.48
C SER A 27 8.05 29.23 -30.55
N TYR A 28 9.08 28.42 -30.83
CA TYR A 28 10.04 28.72 -31.89
C TYR A 28 9.35 28.78 -33.26
N ARG A 29 8.48 27.82 -33.59
CA ARG A 29 7.71 27.81 -34.85
C ARG A 29 6.78 28.99 -34.95
N GLN A 30 6.15 29.39 -33.88
CA GLN A 30 5.25 30.55 -33.85
C GLN A 30 6.05 31.84 -34.06
N ALA A 31 7.16 32.03 -33.33
CA ALA A 31 8.03 33.18 -33.46
C ALA A 31 8.57 33.33 -34.90
N THR A 32 8.95 32.23 -35.55
CA THR A 32 9.42 32.26 -36.94
C THR A 32 8.32 32.66 -37.92
N ARG A 33 7.06 32.25 -37.67
CA ARG A 33 5.92 32.64 -38.52
C ARG A 33 5.57 34.13 -38.35
N GLU A 34 5.46 34.59 -37.12
CA GLU A 34 5.13 36.00 -36.82
C GLU A 34 6.17 36.95 -37.38
N VAL A 35 7.46 36.63 -37.23
CA VAL A 35 8.53 37.45 -37.86
C VAL A 35 8.40 37.44 -39.37
N SER A 36 8.11 36.32 -40.01
CA SER A 36 7.89 36.22 -41.44
C SER A 36 6.77 37.08 -41.94
N GLU A 37 5.60 36.99 -41.27
CA GLU A 37 4.38 37.77 -41.66
C GLU A 37 4.63 39.27 -41.46
N TRP A 38 5.30 39.66 -40.40
CA TRP A 38 5.63 41.05 -40.11
C TRP A 38 6.62 41.63 -41.15
N GLU A 39 7.66 40.87 -41.55
CA GLU A 39 8.59 41.28 -42.59
C GLU A 39 7.93 41.44 -43.96
N ASP A 40 7.07 40.49 -44.34
CA ASP A 40 6.29 40.57 -45.59
C ASP A 40 5.40 41.79 -45.61
N ALA A 41 4.71 42.09 -44.51
CA ALA A 41 3.88 43.28 -44.39
C ALA A 41 4.66 44.58 -44.50
N ARG A 42 5.85 44.64 -43.81
CA ARG A 42 6.72 45.79 -43.85
C ARG A 42 7.31 46.05 -45.26
N LEU A 43 7.75 44.99 -45.93
CA LEU A 43 8.24 45.12 -47.31
C LEU A 43 7.13 45.53 -48.28
N ALA A 44 5.91 45.07 -48.04
CA ALA A 44 4.76 45.49 -48.83
C ALA A 44 4.44 46.98 -48.64
N GLU A 45 4.48 47.48 -47.40
CA GLU A 45 4.27 48.88 -47.07
C GLU A 45 5.37 49.77 -47.72
N LEU A 46 6.64 49.37 -47.59
CA LEU A 46 7.74 50.04 -48.24
C LEU A 46 7.60 50.08 -49.76
N ALA A 47 7.15 49.00 -50.40
CA ALA A 47 6.89 48.93 -51.80
C ALA A 47 5.75 49.89 -52.24
N GLN A 48 4.70 50.05 -51.42
CA GLN A 48 3.61 50.99 -51.65
C GLN A 48 4.12 52.43 -51.55
N ILE A 49 4.89 52.78 -50.54
CA ILE A 49 5.48 54.12 -50.38
C ILE A 49 6.34 54.46 -51.62
N LEU A 50 7.21 53.50 -52.03
CA LEU A 50 8.03 53.70 -53.21
C LEU A 50 7.25 53.84 -54.52
N ALA A 51 6.10 53.19 -54.65
CA ALA A 51 5.21 53.29 -55.81
C ALA A 51 4.58 54.68 -55.97
N LEU A 52 4.42 55.41 -54.84
CA LEU A 52 3.84 56.76 -54.82
C LEU A 52 4.85 57.89 -55.07
N LEU A 53 6.15 57.59 -55.07
CA LEU A 53 7.17 58.58 -55.25
C LEU A 53 7.44 58.88 -56.73
N ASP A 54 7.64 60.19 -57.06
CA ASP A 54 8.07 60.59 -58.37
C ASP A 54 9.48 60.10 -58.75
N GLN A 55 9.73 59.91 -60.05
CA GLN A 55 10.98 59.40 -60.58
C GLN A 55 12.18 60.19 -60.09
N ARG A 56 12.12 61.49 -59.87
CA ARG A 56 13.19 62.35 -59.35
C ARG A 56 13.55 61.97 -57.91
N ASN A 57 12.51 61.79 -57.10
CA ASN A 57 12.64 61.42 -55.69
C ASN A 57 13.20 60.00 -55.54
N LEU A 58 12.80 59.06 -56.39
CA LEU A 58 13.32 57.69 -56.42
C LEU A 58 14.81 57.66 -56.79
N ILE A 59 15.25 58.46 -57.78
CA ILE A 59 16.66 58.55 -58.15
C ILE A 59 17.47 59.20 -57.04
N THR A 60 16.96 60.24 -56.37
CA THR A 60 17.63 60.89 -55.26
C THR A 60 17.78 59.92 -54.08
N LEU A 61 16.74 59.16 -53.76
CA LEU A 61 16.75 58.12 -52.72
C LEU A 61 17.76 56.99 -53.03
N ALA A 62 17.85 56.57 -54.30
CA ALA A 62 18.78 55.54 -54.70
C ALA A 62 20.23 56.00 -54.58
N ASN A 63 20.52 57.29 -54.86
CA ASN A 63 21.89 57.87 -54.79
C ASN A 63 22.27 58.26 -53.37
N ALA A 64 21.37 58.80 -52.53
CA ALA A 64 21.62 59.17 -51.13
C ALA A 64 22.14 57.98 -50.30
N ARG A 65 21.76 56.78 -50.62
CA ARG A 65 22.22 55.57 -49.97
C ARG A 65 23.66 55.15 -50.28
N ILE A 66 24.23 55.66 -51.37
CA ILE A 66 25.63 55.40 -51.73
C ILE A 66 26.54 56.25 -50.83
N ASP A 67 26.18 57.50 -50.58
CA ASP A 67 26.96 58.42 -49.78
C ASP A 67 27.10 57.99 -48.32
N VAL A 68 26.01 57.53 -47.71
CA VAL A 68 26.06 57.03 -46.29
C VAL A 68 26.97 55.82 -46.12
N ARG A 69 27.09 54.97 -47.12
CA ARG A 69 27.93 53.76 -47.05
C ARG A 69 29.42 54.04 -47.32
N GLU A 70 29.73 55.09 -48.01
CA GLU A 70 31.13 55.59 -48.21
C GLU A 70 31.62 56.30 -46.96
N GLU A 71 30.77 57.05 -46.26
CA GLU A 71 31.13 57.68 -44.98
C GLU A 71 31.34 56.68 -43.86
N GLU A 72 30.55 55.59 -43.80
CA GLU A 72 30.79 54.52 -42.77
C GLU A 72 32.10 53.76 -43.00
N LYS A 73 32.62 53.71 -44.23
CA LYS A 73 33.92 53.12 -44.52
C LYS A 73 35.12 54.05 -44.19
N SER A 74 34.86 55.34 -44.02
CA SER A 74 35.93 56.34 -43.85
C SER A 74 36.12 56.89 -42.44
N GLY A 75 35.35 56.56 -41.44
CA GLY A 75 35.65 57.07 -40.12
C GLY A 75 34.64 56.91 -39.01
N SER A 76 35.14 56.47 -37.91
CA SER A 76 34.71 56.59 -36.49
C SER A 76 33.46 55.86 -36.03
N PRO A 77 33.62 55.00 -35.01
CA PRO A 77 32.48 54.40 -34.29
C PRO A 77 31.95 55.39 -33.24
N GLY A 78 30.79 55.93 -33.47
CA GLY A 78 30.15 56.72 -32.43
C GLY A 78 29.05 57.68 -32.85
N ALA A 79 27.92 57.19 -33.26
CA ALA A 79 26.65 57.91 -33.12
C ALA A 79 25.47 56.90 -33.21
N ASN A 80 25.04 56.42 -32.08
CA ASN A 80 23.75 55.78 -31.93
C ASN A 80 22.66 56.89 -32.07
N ASN A 81 22.06 57.04 -33.26
CA ASN A 81 20.82 57.73 -33.39
C ASN A 81 19.67 56.70 -33.40
N GLU A 82 19.00 56.59 -32.27
CA GLU A 82 17.88 55.69 -32.02
C GLU A 82 16.51 56.30 -32.44
N ASP A 83 16.48 57.48 -33.11
CA ASP A 83 15.22 58.21 -33.29
C ASP A 83 14.94 58.55 -34.79
N ASP A 84 15.03 57.60 -35.72
CA ASP A 84 14.47 57.78 -37.08
C ASP A 84 13.70 56.53 -37.51
N ASP A 85 12.47 56.42 -37.03
CA ASP A 85 11.54 55.27 -37.27
C ASP A 85 10.89 55.30 -38.67
N ASP A 86 11.15 56.31 -39.47
CA ASP A 86 10.53 56.52 -40.82
C ASP A 86 11.52 56.29 -41.99
N SER A 87 12.72 55.84 -41.76
CA SER A 87 13.69 55.63 -42.84
C SER A 87 13.69 54.16 -43.33
N LEU A 88 13.79 53.93 -44.61
CA LEU A 88 14.03 52.62 -45.22
C LEU A 88 15.19 51.88 -44.51
N PRO A 89 15.07 50.60 -44.22
CA PRO A 89 16.10 49.81 -43.58
C PRO A 89 17.45 50.01 -44.32
N ARG A 90 18.52 50.24 -43.56
CA ARG A 90 19.86 50.58 -44.10
C ARG A 90 20.38 49.59 -45.17
N ASP A 91 19.92 48.34 -45.15
CA ASP A 91 20.31 47.28 -46.07
C ASP A 91 19.26 46.89 -47.11
N ALA A 92 18.07 47.53 -47.13
CA ALA A 92 17.07 47.23 -48.13
C ALA A 92 17.41 47.88 -49.50
N LEU A 93 17.37 47.12 -50.56
CA LEU A 93 17.54 47.58 -51.93
C LEU A 93 16.18 47.61 -52.61
N PHE A 94 16.01 48.52 -53.60
CA PHE A 94 14.76 48.60 -54.33
C PHE A 94 14.99 48.77 -55.83
N GLN A 95 13.98 48.40 -56.62
CA GLN A 95 13.91 48.59 -58.05
C GLN A 95 12.50 48.96 -58.46
N VAL A 96 12.33 50.00 -59.23
CA VAL A 96 11.05 50.43 -59.81
C VAL A 96 11.12 50.32 -61.33
N ARG A 97 10.17 49.59 -61.92
CA ARG A 97 10.07 49.41 -63.35
C ARG A 97 8.71 50.07 -63.87
N GLY A 98 8.81 50.67 -65.03
CA GLY A 98 7.59 51.19 -65.73
C GLY A 98 6.76 50.07 -66.38
N ALA A 99 5.64 50.47 -67.03
CA ALA A 99 4.73 49.55 -67.69
C ALA A 99 5.37 48.76 -68.84
N ASN A 100 6.39 49.35 -69.49
CA ASN A 100 7.12 48.73 -70.60
C ASN A 100 8.27 47.79 -70.11
N GLY A 101 8.41 47.64 -68.84
CA GLY A 101 9.52 46.82 -68.25
C GLY A 101 10.82 47.59 -68.07
N ASP A 102 10.94 48.83 -68.47
CA ASP A 102 12.12 49.67 -68.35
C ASP A 102 12.35 50.05 -66.89
N VAL A 103 13.56 50.03 -66.39
CA VAL A 103 13.91 50.40 -65.01
C VAL A 103 13.94 51.92 -64.87
N LEU A 104 12.96 52.47 -64.14
CA LEU A 104 12.85 53.90 -63.90
C LEU A 104 13.79 54.41 -62.85
N ALA A 105 13.98 53.63 -61.79
CA ALA A 105 14.91 53.91 -60.72
C ALA A 105 15.27 52.61 -59.98
N GLY A 106 16.40 52.56 -59.25
CA GLY A 106 16.76 51.42 -58.42
C GLY A 106 18.13 51.56 -57.77
N SER A 107 18.34 50.84 -56.73
CA SER A 107 19.59 50.79 -55.98
C SER A 107 20.75 50.26 -56.88
N PRO A 108 21.82 50.99 -57.08
CA PRO A 108 22.93 50.59 -57.99
C PRO A 108 23.58 49.26 -57.61
N GLN A 109 23.55 48.89 -56.36
CA GLN A 109 24.08 47.62 -55.86
C GLN A 109 23.38 46.39 -56.49
N LEU A 110 22.14 46.50 -56.96
CA LEU A 110 21.44 45.44 -57.66
C LEU A 110 22.08 45.06 -58.98
N ARG A 111 22.84 46.00 -59.64
CA ARG A 111 23.63 45.70 -60.83
C ARG A 111 24.80 44.81 -60.50
N ALA A 112 25.53 45.11 -59.41
CA ALA A 112 26.64 44.32 -58.97
C ALA A 112 26.24 42.90 -58.48
N LEU A 113 24.99 42.78 -57.99
CA LEU A 113 24.42 41.51 -57.55
C LEU A 113 23.74 40.74 -58.68
N GLN A 114 23.80 41.21 -59.95
CA GLN A 114 23.16 40.63 -61.13
C GLN A 114 21.61 40.49 -60.96
N ALA A 115 21.02 41.37 -60.18
CA ALA A 115 19.60 41.34 -59.86
C ALA A 115 18.79 42.32 -60.71
N TRP A 116 19.46 43.10 -61.58
CA TRP A 116 18.84 44.14 -62.35
C TRP A 116 17.82 43.64 -63.40
N ASP A 117 18.12 42.48 -64.00
CA ASP A 117 17.29 41.89 -65.08
C ASP A 117 16.48 40.65 -64.59
N LEU A 118 16.31 40.47 -63.30
CA LEU A 118 15.54 39.36 -62.77
C LEU A 118 14.08 39.39 -63.27
N PRO A 119 13.47 38.25 -63.64
CA PRO A 119 12.08 38.18 -64.04
C PRO A 119 11.16 38.67 -62.93
N VAL A 120 10.15 39.46 -63.35
CA VAL A 120 9.16 40.02 -62.45
C VAL A 120 8.05 39.01 -62.26
N PRO A 121 7.63 38.66 -61.06
CA PRO A 121 6.50 37.79 -60.81
C PRO A 121 5.22 38.37 -61.40
N PRO A 122 4.28 37.52 -61.91
CA PRO A 122 3.04 38.00 -62.53
C PRO A 122 2.06 38.61 -61.53
N VAL A 123 2.19 38.29 -60.25
CA VAL A 123 1.34 38.77 -59.15
C VAL A 123 2.22 39.34 -58.04
N SER A 124 1.70 40.30 -57.27
CA SER A 124 2.34 40.83 -56.08
C SER A 124 2.63 39.68 -55.09
N SER A 125 3.87 39.42 -54.74
CA SER A 125 4.26 38.29 -53.93
C SER A 125 5.64 38.49 -53.25
N ALA A 126 5.79 37.88 -52.11
CA ALA A 126 7.06 37.70 -51.42
C ALA A 126 7.80 36.46 -51.96
N GLN A 127 9.10 36.55 -52.17
CA GLN A 127 9.94 35.45 -52.66
C GLN A 127 11.31 35.45 -51.99
N ASN A 128 11.85 34.29 -51.68
CA ASN A 128 13.24 34.14 -51.28
C ASN A 128 14.08 33.89 -52.52
N ILE A 129 15.11 34.71 -52.73
CA ILE A 129 16.01 34.64 -53.86
C ILE A 129 17.45 34.64 -53.40
N THR A 130 18.39 34.13 -54.23
CA THR A 130 19.81 34.16 -53.96
C THR A 130 20.47 35.16 -54.89
N LEU A 131 21.10 36.19 -54.29
CA LEU A 131 21.87 37.21 -55.04
C LEU A 131 23.29 37.28 -54.53
N GLY A 132 24.26 37.21 -55.42
CA GLY A 132 25.68 37.24 -55.05
C GLY A 132 26.08 36.18 -54.05
N GLY A 133 25.48 35.01 -54.09
CA GLY A 133 25.73 33.89 -53.14
C GLY A 133 25.11 34.05 -51.72
N LYS A 134 24.35 35.12 -51.50
CA LYS A 134 23.60 35.38 -50.24
C LYS A 134 22.12 35.24 -50.47
N ALA A 135 21.43 34.75 -49.42
CA ALA A 135 19.96 34.69 -49.46
C ALA A 135 19.35 36.07 -49.18
N TRP A 136 18.39 36.43 -50.00
CA TRP A 136 17.64 37.66 -49.89
C TRP A 136 16.15 37.38 -49.89
N HIS A 137 15.40 38.19 -49.14
CA HIS A 137 13.94 38.21 -49.17
C HIS A 137 13.49 39.36 -50.02
N SER A 138 12.59 39.14 -50.97
CA SER A 138 12.11 40.19 -51.89
C SER A 138 10.58 40.21 -51.92
N PHE A 139 10.03 41.40 -51.88
CA PHE A 139 8.63 41.64 -52.11
C PHE A 139 8.44 42.40 -53.41
N THR A 140 7.55 41.92 -54.27
CA THR A 140 7.21 42.59 -55.54
C THR A 140 5.77 43.11 -55.45
N LEU A 141 5.62 44.42 -55.62
CA LEU A 141 4.32 45.07 -55.74
C LEU A 141 4.07 45.42 -57.20
N ARG A 142 2.94 44.98 -57.73
CA ARG A 142 2.51 45.38 -59.07
C ARG A 142 1.34 46.34 -58.93
N ASP A 143 1.60 47.61 -59.19
CA ASP A 143 0.56 48.62 -59.18
C ASP A 143 -0.02 48.76 -60.62
N THR A 144 -1.23 48.24 -60.78
CA THR A 144 -1.98 48.29 -62.09
C THR A 144 -2.53 49.68 -62.42
N ALA A 145 -2.72 50.55 -61.41
CA ALA A 145 -3.24 51.90 -61.62
C ALA A 145 -2.17 52.88 -62.14
N LEU A 146 -0.96 52.76 -61.63
CA LEU A 146 0.18 53.58 -62.06
C LEU A 146 1.08 52.92 -63.12
N GLY A 147 0.81 51.67 -63.45
CA GLY A 147 1.57 50.88 -64.43
C GLY A 147 3.00 50.61 -63.97
N HIS A 148 3.31 50.77 -62.67
CA HIS A 148 4.65 50.56 -62.12
C HIS A 148 4.73 49.21 -61.41
N THR A 149 5.96 48.61 -61.43
CA THR A 149 6.29 47.45 -60.63
C THR A 149 7.42 47.82 -59.69
N VAL A 150 7.15 47.74 -58.38
CA VAL A 150 8.14 48.03 -57.36
C VAL A 150 8.60 46.72 -56.73
N ARG A 151 9.90 46.51 -56.64
CA ARG A 151 10.50 45.36 -55.96
C ARG A 151 11.46 45.85 -54.91
N VAL A 152 11.26 45.34 -53.66
CA VAL A 152 12.13 45.65 -52.54
C VAL A 152 12.85 44.34 -52.13
N PHE A 153 14.13 44.46 -51.80
CA PHE A 153 14.99 43.35 -51.44
C PHE A 153 15.60 43.61 -50.07
N GLU A 154 15.62 42.62 -49.21
CA GLU A 154 16.26 42.66 -47.90
C GLU A 154 17.15 41.41 -47.68
N PRO A 155 18.34 41.52 -47.10
CA PRO A 155 19.18 40.35 -46.81
C PRO A 155 18.53 39.43 -45.78
N ALA A 156 18.48 38.11 -46.04
CA ALA A 156 17.87 37.14 -45.15
C ALA A 156 18.60 36.94 -43.84
N ASN A 157 19.83 37.41 -43.67
CA ASN A 157 20.57 37.35 -42.41
C ASN A 157 19.94 38.24 -41.32
N THR A 158 19.35 39.36 -41.66
CA THR A 158 18.65 40.24 -40.70
C THR A 158 17.54 39.47 -39.98
N ARG A 159 16.84 38.59 -40.73
CA ARG A 159 15.83 37.70 -40.21
C ARG A 159 16.37 36.66 -39.23
N SER A 160 17.52 36.04 -39.57
CA SER A 160 18.10 35.01 -38.72
C SER A 160 18.52 35.57 -37.35
N ASP A 161 19.02 36.81 -37.33
CA ASP A 161 19.49 37.48 -36.11
C ASP A 161 18.32 37.86 -35.18
N LEU A 162 17.20 38.34 -35.74
CA LEU A 162 15.97 38.63 -34.98
C LEU A 162 15.38 37.38 -34.40
N VAL A 163 15.21 36.31 -35.20
CA VAL A 163 14.66 35.02 -34.74
C VAL A 163 15.55 34.41 -33.67
N SER A 164 16.91 34.44 -33.86
CA SER A 164 17.85 33.91 -32.87
C SER A 164 17.83 34.72 -31.57
N GLY A 165 17.69 36.04 -31.66
CA GLY A 165 17.54 36.93 -30.51
C GLY A 165 16.31 36.62 -29.67
N VAL A 166 15.13 36.51 -30.30
CA VAL A 166 13.89 36.16 -29.63
C VAL A 166 13.95 34.72 -29.07
N ALA A 167 14.45 33.77 -29.88
CA ALA A 167 14.58 32.37 -29.44
C ALA A 167 15.54 32.26 -28.22
N SER A 168 16.62 32.99 -28.18
CA SER A 168 17.58 32.97 -27.05
C SER A 168 16.98 33.58 -25.78
N ARG A 169 16.17 34.64 -25.92
CA ARG A 169 15.47 35.26 -24.76
C ARG A 169 14.46 34.32 -24.11
N ILE A 170 13.84 33.43 -24.88
CA ILE A 170 12.91 32.42 -24.38
C ILE A 170 13.67 31.18 -23.88
N ALA A 171 14.69 30.74 -24.61
CA ALA A 171 15.42 29.51 -24.29
C ALA A 171 16.27 29.61 -23.03
N ARG A 172 16.93 30.76 -22.77
CA ARG A 172 17.80 30.94 -21.60
C ARG A 172 17.11 30.76 -20.24
N PRO A 173 15.98 31.44 -19.96
CA PRO A 173 15.27 31.25 -18.69
C PRO A 173 14.71 29.82 -18.56
N THR A 174 14.26 29.23 -19.68
CA THR A 174 13.76 27.85 -19.72
C THR A 174 14.84 26.84 -19.36
N LEU A 175 16.04 26.96 -19.91
CA LEU A 175 17.18 26.11 -19.60
C LEU A 175 17.63 26.20 -18.13
N LEU A 176 17.57 27.40 -17.53
CA LEU A 176 17.90 27.62 -16.11
C LEU A 176 16.81 27.09 -15.17
N ALA A 177 15.55 27.13 -15.58
CA ALA A 177 14.44 26.64 -14.79
C ALA A 177 14.44 25.10 -14.63
N LEU A 178 14.92 24.34 -15.63
CA LEU A 178 14.99 22.87 -15.59
C LEU A 178 15.77 22.32 -14.38
N PRO A 179 17.04 22.73 -14.14
CA PRO A 179 17.80 22.25 -12.98
C PRO A 179 17.20 22.69 -11.66
N ALA A 180 16.63 23.91 -11.58
CA ALA A 180 15.94 24.39 -10.38
C ALA A 180 14.72 23.51 -10.06
N LEU A 181 13.92 23.19 -11.08
CA LEU A 181 12.76 22.31 -10.95
C LEU A 181 13.17 20.87 -10.57
N ALA A 182 14.25 20.36 -11.16
CA ALA A 182 14.80 19.05 -10.81
C ALA A 182 15.23 18.98 -9.34
N LEU A 183 15.85 20.02 -8.82
CA LEU A 183 16.22 20.14 -7.41
C LEU A 183 14.96 20.19 -6.51
N LEU A 184 13.97 20.97 -6.87
CA LEU A 184 12.71 21.09 -6.12
C LEU A 184 12.00 19.75 -6.04
N VAL A 185 11.89 19.02 -7.16
CA VAL A 185 11.32 17.67 -7.21
C VAL A 185 12.14 16.69 -6.38
N TRP A 186 13.46 16.76 -6.44
CA TRP A 186 14.36 15.93 -5.63
C TRP A 186 14.12 16.11 -4.12
N PHE A 187 14.03 17.36 -3.67
CA PHE A 187 13.75 17.68 -2.27
C PHE A 187 12.34 17.29 -1.87
N GLY A 188 11.33 17.62 -2.68
CA GLY A 188 9.93 17.31 -2.42
C GLY A 188 9.67 15.82 -2.26
N ILE A 189 10.16 14.98 -3.18
CA ILE A 189 10.04 13.52 -3.08
C ILE A 189 10.84 12.99 -1.87
N GLY A 190 12.02 13.56 -1.59
CA GLY A 190 12.82 13.18 -0.44
C GLY A 190 12.12 13.40 0.88
N TRP A 191 11.49 14.55 1.03
CA TRP A 191 10.75 14.95 2.24
C TRP A 191 9.45 14.16 2.38
N SER A 192 8.68 14.01 1.30
CA SER A 192 7.44 13.23 1.30
C SER A 192 7.65 11.76 1.67
N LEU A 193 8.79 11.14 1.31
CA LEU A 193 9.11 9.76 1.64
C LEU A 193 9.88 9.56 2.95
N ALA A 194 10.24 10.64 3.66
CA ALA A 194 10.96 10.58 4.94
C ALA A 194 10.20 9.78 6.02
N PRO A 195 8.88 9.95 6.22
CA PRO A 195 8.12 9.20 7.21
C PRO A 195 8.17 7.68 7.01
N LEU A 196 8.18 7.21 5.75
CA LEU A 196 8.31 5.78 5.45
C LEU A 196 9.68 5.20 5.83
N ARG A 197 10.73 6.02 5.72
CA ARG A 197 12.08 5.62 6.17
C ARG A 197 12.16 5.54 7.70
N ILE A 198 11.54 6.50 8.39
CA ILE A 198 11.46 6.51 9.87
C ILE A 198 10.69 5.28 10.33
N LEU A 199 9.52 4.99 9.73
CA LEU A 199 8.72 3.80 10.01
C LEU A 199 9.53 2.51 9.82
N SER A 200 10.19 2.37 8.66
CA SER A 200 11.04 1.20 8.37
C SER A 200 12.19 1.05 9.37
N GLY A 201 12.81 2.16 9.76
CA GLY A 201 13.85 2.18 10.78
C GLY A 201 13.32 1.77 12.15
N ALA A 202 12.18 2.31 12.57
CA ALA A 202 11.53 2.01 13.84
C ALA A 202 11.16 0.51 13.95
N ILE A 203 10.73 -0.11 12.86
CA ILE A 203 10.41 -1.54 12.83
C ILE A 203 11.68 -2.40 12.85
N ARG A 204 12.73 -2.00 12.11
CA ARG A 204 13.95 -2.79 11.94
C ARG A 204 14.82 -2.89 13.19
N VAL A 205 14.85 -1.85 13.99
CA VAL A 205 15.67 -1.77 15.23
C VAL A 205 14.93 -2.35 16.44
N ARG A 206 13.68 -2.78 16.27
CA ARG A 206 12.84 -3.23 17.37
C ARG A 206 13.27 -4.58 17.91
N ASP A 207 13.39 -4.64 19.21
CA ASP A 207 13.55 -5.90 19.94
C ASP A 207 12.23 -6.69 19.89
N ILE A 208 12.30 -7.96 19.51
CA ILE A 208 11.17 -8.90 19.48
C ILE A 208 10.48 -9.01 20.85
N ASN A 209 11.20 -8.70 21.93
CA ASN A 209 10.66 -8.74 23.28
C ASN A 209 9.90 -7.46 23.70
N ARG A 210 9.98 -6.37 22.92
CA ARG A 210 9.30 -5.10 23.18
C ARG A 210 8.37 -4.72 22.04
N LEU A 211 7.18 -5.31 22.04
CA LEU A 211 6.13 -5.07 21.05
C LEU A 211 5.29 -3.83 21.41
N GLU A 212 5.95 -2.71 21.72
CA GLU A 212 5.26 -1.44 21.98
C GLU A 212 4.66 -0.85 20.69
N PRO A 213 3.59 -0.06 20.72
CA PRO A 213 3.04 0.57 19.52
C PRO A 213 4.08 1.43 18.82
N VAL A 214 4.04 1.47 17.48
CA VAL A 214 4.84 2.40 16.69
C VAL A 214 4.21 3.76 16.78
N ASP A 215 4.92 4.73 17.34
CA ASP A 215 4.54 6.14 17.29
C ASP A 215 5.49 6.89 16.35
N ILE A 216 4.95 7.54 15.33
CA ILE A 216 5.67 8.37 14.36
C ILE A 216 5.32 9.86 14.58
N GLY A 217 4.75 10.23 15.72
CA GLY A 217 4.40 11.61 16.04
C GLY A 217 3.49 12.23 14.97
N HIS A 218 4.07 12.98 14.03
CA HIS A 218 3.34 13.64 12.94
C HIS A 218 3.35 12.80 11.67
N ALA A 219 2.68 11.64 11.68
CA ALA A 219 2.51 10.84 10.46
C ALA A 219 1.53 11.52 9.48
N PRO A 220 1.90 11.67 8.19
CA PRO A 220 0.96 12.10 7.16
C PRO A 220 -0.28 11.20 7.11
N THR A 221 -1.41 11.76 6.67
CA THR A 221 -2.70 11.05 6.58
C THR A 221 -2.62 9.77 5.77
N GLU A 222 -1.77 9.74 4.73
CA GLU A 222 -1.55 8.60 3.85
C GLU A 222 -0.76 7.46 4.51
N VAL A 223 0.02 7.76 5.54
CA VAL A 223 0.84 6.78 6.26
C VAL A 223 0.14 6.23 7.51
N ARG A 224 -0.80 6.99 8.09
CA ARG A 224 -1.55 6.58 9.29
C ARG A 224 -2.20 5.20 9.19
N PRO A 225 -2.95 4.86 8.12
CA PRO A 225 -3.57 3.53 8.02
C PRO A 225 -2.57 2.38 8.07
N LEU A 226 -1.36 2.60 7.53
CA LEU A 226 -0.28 1.63 7.59
C LEU A 226 0.27 1.47 9.01
N VAL A 227 0.45 2.58 9.75
CA VAL A 227 0.88 2.56 11.16
C VAL A 227 -0.15 1.84 12.02
N ASP A 228 -1.43 2.13 11.82
CA ASP A 228 -2.53 1.52 12.56
C ASP A 228 -2.60 -0.01 12.29
N ALA A 229 -2.46 -0.42 11.03
CA ALA A 229 -2.41 -1.84 10.67
C ALA A 229 -1.21 -2.56 11.31
N ILE A 230 -0.04 -1.94 11.33
CA ILE A 230 1.15 -2.49 11.99
C ILE A 230 0.93 -2.60 13.50
N ASN A 231 0.38 -1.55 14.14
CA ASN A 231 0.10 -1.55 15.58
C ASN A 231 -0.93 -2.61 15.96
N LEU A 232 -1.94 -2.85 15.11
CA LEU A 232 -2.90 -3.94 15.29
C LEU A 232 -2.20 -5.31 15.27
N VAL A 233 -1.29 -5.54 14.32
CA VAL A 233 -0.52 -6.81 14.25
C VAL A 233 0.39 -6.96 15.46
N LEU A 234 1.10 -5.90 15.85
CA LEU A 234 1.96 -5.90 17.05
C LEU A 234 1.18 -6.19 18.33
N SER A 235 -0.01 -5.59 18.47
CA SER A 235 -0.90 -5.86 19.61
C SER A 235 -1.34 -7.32 19.66
N ARG A 236 -1.77 -7.89 18.52
CA ARG A 236 -2.14 -9.31 18.43
C ARG A 236 -0.96 -10.23 18.78
N LEU A 237 0.22 -9.93 18.26
CA LEU A 237 1.43 -10.70 18.54
C LEU A 237 1.82 -10.63 20.03
N ARG A 238 1.70 -9.45 20.65
CA ARG A 238 1.95 -9.28 22.07
C ARG A 238 1.00 -10.14 22.90
N HIS A 239 -0.29 -10.10 22.62
CA HIS A 239 -1.26 -10.94 23.34
C HIS A 239 -1.03 -12.43 23.14
N LEU A 240 -0.57 -12.87 21.96
CA LEU A 240 -0.20 -14.26 21.72
C LEU A 240 1.01 -14.68 22.58
N LEU A 241 2.08 -13.86 22.59
CA LEU A 241 3.27 -14.14 23.39
C LEU A 241 3.01 -14.09 24.90
N GLU A 242 2.18 -13.17 25.36
CA GLU A 242 1.76 -13.10 26.77
C GLU A 242 1.01 -14.38 27.19
N ARG A 243 0.08 -14.87 26.34
CA ARG A 243 -0.64 -16.13 26.55
C ARG A 243 0.29 -17.34 26.54
N GLU A 244 1.24 -17.41 25.61
CA GLU A 244 2.22 -18.49 25.52
C GLU A 244 3.14 -18.52 26.75
N ARG A 245 3.61 -17.35 27.19
CA ARG A 245 4.45 -17.25 28.42
C ARG A 245 3.66 -17.66 29.66
N ALA A 246 2.43 -17.18 29.80
CA ALA A 246 1.57 -17.58 30.92
C ALA A 246 1.32 -19.10 30.91
N PHE A 247 0.99 -19.68 29.75
CA PHE A 247 0.80 -21.12 29.59
C PHE A 247 2.06 -21.92 30.02
N THR A 248 3.23 -21.49 29.54
CA THR A 248 4.50 -22.20 29.89
C THR A 248 4.82 -22.09 31.38
N ALA A 249 4.61 -20.93 31.98
CA ALA A 249 4.83 -20.71 33.40
C ALA A 249 3.88 -21.55 34.26
N ASP A 250 2.59 -21.54 33.93
CA ASP A 250 1.56 -22.30 34.62
C ASP A 250 1.79 -23.82 34.48
N ALA A 251 2.10 -24.29 33.27
CA ALA A 251 2.45 -25.69 33.02
C ALA A 251 3.65 -26.15 33.84
N ALA A 252 4.70 -25.33 33.90
CA ALA A 252 5.87 -25.64 34.71
C ALA A 252 5.55 -25.71 36.22
N HIS A 253 4.70 -24.80 36.71
CA HIS A 253 4.27 -24.79 38.11
C HIS A 253 3.45 -26.03 38.47
N GLU A 254 2.45 -26.39 37.63
CA GLU A 254 1.56 -27.52 37.81
C GLU A 254 2.27 -28.89 37.65
N LEU A 255 3.36 -28.95 36.87
CA LEU A 255 4.18 -30.15 36.78
C LEU A 255 5.14 -30.28 37.98
N LYS A 256 5.66 -29.16 38.51
CA LYS A 256 6.60 -29.16 39.62
C LYS A 256 6.00 -29.73 40.93
N SER A 257 4.73 -29.40 41.18
CA SER A 257 4.04 -29.83 42.43
C SER A 257 3.89 -31.36 42.55
N PRO A 258 3.34 -32.11 41.56
CA PRO A 258 3.23 -33.54 41.63
C PRO A 258 4.63 -34.23 41.63
N LEU A 259 5.60 -33.71 40.89
CA LEU A 259 6.95 -34.24 40.89
C LEU A 259 7.61 -34.11 42.27
N ALA A 260 7.40 -32.99 42.97
CA ALA A 260 7.87 -32.84 44.36
C ALA A 260 7.21 -33.82 45.30
N ALA A 261 5.87 -34.03 45.15
CA ALA A 261 5.16 -35.02 45.96
C ALA A 261 5.67 -36.46 45.72
N ILE A 262 5.89 -36.84 44.45
CA ILE A 262 6.48 -38.14 44.07
C ILE A 262 7.84 -38.30 44.73
N LYS A 263 8.72 -37.30 44.67
CA LYS A 263 10.03 -37.32 45.28
C LYS A 263 9.95 -37.57 46.80
N VAL A 264 9.04 -36.86 47.49
CA VAL A 264 8.86 -37.05 48.94
C VAL A 264 8.36 -38.46 49.26
N GLN A 265 7.37 -38.99 48.52
CA GLN A 265 6.85 -40.34 48.73
C GLN A 265 7.93 -41.41 48.45
N ALA A 266 8.75 -41.22 47.44
CA ALA A 266 9.86 -42.10 47.13
C ALA A 266 10.93 -42.08 48.26
N GLN A 267 11.22 -40.91 48.81
CA GLN A 267 12.11 -40.77 49.95
C GLN A 267 11.56 -41.47 51.23
N VAL A 268 10.24 -41.32 51.44
CA VAL A 268 9.56 -42.04 52.56
C VAL A 268 9.66 -43.55 52.34
N ALA A 269 9.37 -44.05 51.17
CA ALA A 269 9.48 -45.48 50.85
C ALA A 269 10.90 -46.05 51.07
N LEU A 270 11.93 -45.25 50.77
CA LEU A 270 13.33 -45.64 50.95
C LEU A 270 13.74 -45.65 52.40
N ALA A 271 13.14 -44.80 53.24
CA ALA A 271 13.51 -44.71 54.69
C ALA A 271 12.61 -45.56 55.61
N GLU A 272 11.48 -46.06 55.08
CA GLU A 272 10.48 -46.81 55.88
C GLU A 272 10.89 -48.27 56.09
N PRO A 273 11.08 -48.72 57.33
CA PRO A 273 11.43 -50.10 57.62
C PRO A 273 10.22 -51.06 57.61
N ASP A 274 9.01 -50.57 57.78
CA ASP A 274 7.79 -51.37 57.71
C ASP A 274 7.38 -51.64 56.26
N ALA A 275 7.35 -52.91 55.85
CA ALA A 275 7.05 -53.33 54.49
C ALA A 275 5.64 -52.92 54.02
N ALA A 276 4.67 -52.85 54.94
CA ALA A 276 3.29 -52.41 54.54
C ALA A 276 3.21 -50.89 54.25
N LEU A 277 3.88 -50.08 55.07
CA LEU A 277 4.00 -48.66 54.93
C LEU A 277 4.85 -48.28 53.69
N GLN A 278 5.96 -49.02 53.51
CA GLN A 278 6.80 -48.89 52.28
C GLN A 278 5.97 -49.14 51.00
N ARG A 279 5.18 -50.23 51.00
CA ARG A 279 4.30 -50.54 49.86
C ARG A 279 3.30 -49.45 49.63
N LEU A 280 2.64 -48.90 50.66
CA LEU A 280 1.71 -47.78 50.55
C LEU A 280 2.37 -46.53 49.99
N ALA A 281 3.61 -46.23 50.42
CA ALA A 281 4.36 -45.11 49.88
C ALA A 281 4.68 -45.31 48.40
N MET A 282 5.06 -46.52 47.95
CA MET A 282 5.27 -46.86 46.54
C MET A 282 3.98 -46.80 45.71
N GLU A 283 2.86 -47.24 46.22
CA GLU A 283 1.55 -47.06 45.52
C GLU A 283 1.23 -45.59 45.31
N ARG A 284 1.55 -44.72 46.27
CA ARG A 284 1.41 -43.26 46.10
C ARG A 284 2.36 -42.69 45.08
N VAL A 285 3.59 -43.21 44.95
CA VAL A 285 4.54 -42.84 43.88
C VAL A 285 3.94 -43.17 42.51
N VAL A 286 3.43 -44.41 42.32
CA VAL A 286 2.80 -44.84 41.07
C VAL A 286 1.63 -43.94 40.73
N GLN A 287 0.71 -43.67 41.66
CA GLN A 287 -0.41 -42.76 41.47
C GLN A 287 0.03 -41.34 41.15
N GLY A 288 1.16 -40.87 41.69
CA GLY A 288 1.76 -39.59 41.41
C GLY A 288 2.29 -39.50 39.97
N VAL A 289 2.99 -40.56 39.52
CA VAL A 289 3.48 -40.69 38.15
C VAL A 289 2.33 -40.68 37.13
N ASP A 290 1.29 -41.52 37.36
CA ASP A 290 0.10 -41.59 36.47
C ASP A 290 -0.63 -40.24 36.39
N ARG A 291 -0.66 -39.48 37.45
CA ARG A 291 -1.24 -38.15 37.51
C ARG A 291 -0.41 -37.16 36.68
N SER A 292 0.93 -37.23 36.79
CA SER A 292 1.83 -36.37 36.04
C SER A 292 1.81 -36.67 34.54
N ALA A 293 1.72 -37.96 34.16
CA ALA A 293 1.59 -38.39 32.78
C ALA A 293 0.30 -37.85 32.15
N ARG A 294 -0.83 -38.01 32.82
CA ARG A 294 -2.11 -37.45 32.35
C ARG A 294 -2.08 -35.93 32.21
N LEU A 295 -1.43 -35.22 33.14
CA LEU A 295 -1.27 -33.77 33.04
C LEU A 295 -0.45 -33.38 31.81
N ALA A 296 0.67 -34.09 31.53
CA ALA A 296 1.50 -33.86 30.36
C ALA A 296 0.72 -34.11 29.05
N GLU A 297 -0.06 -35.18 28.97
CA GLU A 297 -0.94 -35.47 27.82
C GLU A 297 -1.98 -34.36 27.60
N GLN A 298 -2.61 -33.85 28.67
CA GLN A 298 -3.56 -32.75 28.60
C GLN A 298 -2.90 -31.45 28.09
N LEU A 299 -1.66 -31.15 28.52
CA LEU A 299 -0.90 -30.00 28.06
C LEU A 299 -0.51 -30.12 26.59
N LEU A 300 -0.07 -31.30 26.12
CA LEU A 300 0.25 -31.58 24.73
C LEU A 300 -0.98 -31.47 23.85
N LEU A 301 -2.13 -31.97 24.30
CA LEU A 301 -3.38 -31.84 23.58
C LEU A 301 -3.78 -30.36 23.41
N LEU A 302 -3.71 -29.57 24.48
CA LEU A 302 -3.99 -28.14 24.41
C LEU A 302 -3.06 -27.41 23.45
N ALA A 303 -1.77 -27.75 23.44
CA ALA A 303 -0.79 -27.17 22.52
C ALA A 303 -1.12 -27.50 21.05
N ARG A 304 -1.55 -28.74 20.74
CA ARG A 304 -1.97 -29.12 19.39
C ARG A 304 -3.25 -28.41 18.94
N LEU A 305 -4.24 -28.30 19.84
CA LEU A 305 -5.50 -27.58 19.57
C LEU A 305 -5.24 -26.09 19.34
N ASP A 306 -4.33 -25.47 20.10
CA ASP A 306 -3.93 -24.06 19.91
C ASP A 306 -3.20 -23.82 18.58
N ALA A 307 -2.44 -24.79 18.08
CA ALA A 307 -1.76 -24.72 16.78
C ALA A 307 -2.73 -24.85 15.59
N HIS A 308 -4.04 -25.08 15.81
CA HIS A 308 -5.04 -25.29 14.76
C HIS A 308 -4.60 -26.37 13.74
N GLU A 309 -3.94 -27.42 14.22
CA GLU A 309 -3.60 -28.55 13.36
C GLU A 309 -4.88 -29.14 12.73
N LYS A 310 -4.87 -29.31 11.41
CA LYS A 310 -6.00 -29.95 10.72
C LYS A 310 -6.09 -31.40 11.15
N MET A 311 -7.10 -31.72 11.92
CA MET A 311 -7.39 -33.09 12.34
C MET A 311 -8.37 -33.74 11.36
N SER A 312 -8.27 -35.06 11.20
CA SER A 312 -9.15 -35.81 10.30
C SER A 312 -10.54 -35.89 10.95
N THR A 313 -11.54 -35.30 10.32
CA THR A 313 -12.92 -35.36 10.76
C THR A 313 -13.71 -36.39 9.99
N ALA A 314 -14.63 -37.10 10.66
CA ALA A 314 -15.54 -38.05 10.08
C ALA A 314 -16.94 -37.92 10.68
N PRO A 315 -18.01 -38.31 9.93
CA PRO A 315 -19.34 -38.40 10.54
C PRO A 315 -19.34 -39.39 11.69
N LEU A 316 -19.79 -38.96 12.85
CA LEU A 316 -19.89 -39.79 14.05
C LEU A 316 -21.15 -39.48 14.86
N LYS A 317 -21.56 -40.46 15.64
CA LYS A 317 -22.69 -40.36 16.58
C LYS A 317 -22.17 -40.07 17.98
N PRO A 318 -22.36 -38.86 18.54
CA PRO A 318 -21.88 -38.52 19.86
C PRO A 318 -22.44 -39.45 20.97
N ALA A 319 -23.64 -39.94 20.78
CA ALA A 319 -24.26 -40.86 21.71
C ALA A 319 -23.52 -42.21 21.82
N ALA A 320 -22.90 -42.71 20.74
CA ALA A 320 -22.10 -43.92 20.79
C ALA A 320 -20.84 -43.71 21.63
N ILE A 321 -20.13 -42.59 21.40
CA ILE A 321 -18.94 -42.25 22.19
C ILE A 321 -19.31 -41.94 23.64
N ALA A 322 -20.48 -41.30 23.89
CA ALA A 322 -20.97 -41.06 25.25
C ALA A 322 -21.21 -42.38 25.99
N LYS A 323 -21.74 -43.43 25.33
CA LYS A 323 -21.90 -44.75 25.91
C LYS A 323 -20.56 -45.39 26.34
N ASP A 324 -19.56 -45.27 25.45
CA ASP A 324 -18.21 -45.78 25.75
C ASP A 324 -17.54 -45.03 26.93
N ALA A 325 -17.68 -43.71 26.98
CA ALA A 325 -17.21 -42.85 28.04
C ALA A 325 -17.92 -43.14 29.38
N LEU A 326 -19.22 -43.46 29.35
CA LEU A 326 -19.97 -43.86 30.52
C LEU A 326 -19.46 -45.19 31.10
N LEU A 327 -19.20 -46.20 30.25
CA LEU A 327 -18.62 -47.48 30.66
C LEU A 327 -17.23 -47.30 31.26
N ALA A 328 -16.42 -46.43 30.68
CA ALA A 328 -15.07 -46.14 31.20
C ALA A 328 -15.10 -45.49 32.61
N ASN A 329 -16.14 -44.66 32.88
CA ASN A 329 -16.29 -43.92 34.13
C ASN A 329 -17.19 -44.65 35.16
N GLU A 330 -17.74 -45.83 34.83
CA GLU A 330 -18.70 -46.56 35.69
C GLU A 330 -18.11 -46.86 37.08
N ARG A 331 -16.85 -47.30 37.18
CA ARG A 331 -16.21 -47.59 38.46
C ARG A 331 -16.14 -46.37 39.37
N ASN A 332 -15.81 -45.19 38.81
CA ASN A 332 -15.75 -43.94 39.54
C ASN A 332 -17.13 -43.49 40.04
N ALA A 333 -18.14 -43.66 39.24
CA ALA A 333 -19.52 -43.37 39.60
C ALA A 333 -20.05 -44.31 40.69
N GLN A 334 -19.75 -45.61 40.58
CA GLN A 334 -20.14 -46.62 41.59
C GLN A 334 -19.49 -46.35 42.95
N GLN A 335 -18.21 -45.95 42.99
CA GLN A 335 -17.53 -45.59 44.23
C GLN A 335 -18.20 -44.47 45.02
N LYS A 336 -18.88 -43.56 44.33
CA LYS A 336 -19.65 -42.46 44.93
C LYS A 336 -21.17 -42.70 44.98
N ASN A 337 -21.61 -43.88 44.56
CA ASN A 337 -23.06 -44.23 44.38
C ASN A 337 -23.81 -43.23 43.50
N ILE A 338 -23.14 -42.66 42.47
CA ILE A 338 -23.77 -41.72 41.52
C ILE A 338 -24.43 -42.50 40.41
N ARG A 339 -25.70 -42.17 40.12
CA ARG A 339 -26.43 -42.73 38.96
C ARG A 339 -26.12 -41.92 37.73
N VAL A 340 -25.58 -42.54 36.69
CA VAL A 340 -25.30 -41.89 35.41
C VAL A 340 -26.29 -42.39 34.36
N THR A 341 -26.93 -41.46 33.61
CA THR A 341 -27.97 -41.78 32.60
C THR A 341 -27.62 -41.12 31.25
N LEU A 342 -27.92 -41.83 30.17
CA LEU A 342 -27.81 -41.29 28.80
C LEU A 342 -29.23 -41.18 28.21
N THR A 343 -29.58 -40.00 27.73
CA THR A 343 -30.92 -39.69 27.18
C THR A 343 -30.82 -38.99 25.82
N GLY A 344 -31.92 -38.96 25.07
CA GLY A 344 -32.07 -38.15 23.87
C GLY A 344 -31.90 -38.90 22.55
N ASP A 345 -31.48 -38.20 21.51
CA ASP A 345 -31.40 -38.72 20.12
C ASP A 345 -30.09 -39.47 19.88
N LEU A 346 -30.18 -40.80 19.85
CA LEU A 346 -29.03 -41.67 19.62
C LEU A 346 -28.55 -41.72 18.14
N ARG A 347 -29.32 -41.10 17.24
CA ARG A 347 -29.02 -41.10 15.79
C ARG A 347 -28.36 -39.80 15.31
N ALA A 348 -28.39 -38.77 16.12
CA ALA A 348 -27.78 -37.49 15.76
C ALA A 348 -26.28 -37.67 15.38
N GLU A 349 -25.90 -37.04 14.28
CA GLU A 349 -24.52 -37.13 13.74
C GLU A 349 -23.87 -35.75 13.70
N ILE A 350 -22.57 -35.72 14.01
CA ILE A 350 -21.70 -34.56 13.89
C ILE A 350 -20.48 -34.91 13.05
N ASN A 351 -19.79 -33.91 12.50
CA ASN A 351 -18.52 -34.10 11.81
C ASN A 351 -17.38 -33.73 12.76
N ALA A 352 -16.72 -34.73 13.35
CA ALA A 352 -15.66 -34.51 14.32
C ALA A 352 -14.66 -35.69 14.35
N GLU A 353 -13.58 -35.54 15.12
CA GLU A 353 -12.66 -36.61 15.40
C GLU A 353 -13.12 -37.43 16.63
N PRO A 354 -13.31 -38.75 16.50
CA PRO A 354 -13.83 -39.57 17.59
C PRO A 354 -13.02 -39.48 18.88
N VAL A 355 -11.69 -39.42 18.79
CA VAL A 355 -10.79 -39.33 19.95
C VAL A 355 -11.03 -38.03 20.73
N LEU A 356 -11.18 -36.88 20.04
CA LEU A 356 -11.41 -35.61 20.70
C LEU A 356 -12.78 -35.53 21.37
N ILE A 357 -13.82 -36.10 20.74
CA ILE A 357 -15.15 -36.16 21.38
C ILE A 357 -15.12 -37.08 22.60
N GLY A 358 -14.35 -38.19 22.57
CA GLY A 358 -14.10 -39.04 23.72
C GLY A 358 -13.42 -38.26 24.87
N ILE A 359 -12.35 -37.54 24.59
CA ILE A 359 -11.66 -36.70 25.56
C ILE A 359 -12.57 -35.61 26.16
N LEU A 360 -13.40 -34.98 25.32
CA LEU A 360 -14.37 -33.98 25.75
C LEU A 360 -15.37 -34.60 26.77
N LEU A 361 -15.94 -35.75 26.42
CA LEU A 361 -16.92 -36.46 27.26
C LEU A 361 -16.26 -36.95 28.57
N ASP A 362 -15.05 -37.52 28.51
CA ASP A 362 -14.32 -37.96 29.69
C ASP A 362 -14.05 -36.79 30.66
N ASN A 363 -13.64 -35.63 30.16
CA ASN A 363 -13.48 -34.44 31.00
C ASN A 363 -14.77 -33.93 31.60
N LEU A 364 -15.87 -33.98 30.88
CA LEU A 364 -17.19 -33.57 31.39
C LEU A 364 -17.72 -34.55 32.43
N LEU A 365 -17.58 -35.88 32.19
CA LEU A 365 -18.03 -36.92 33.10
C LEU A 365 -17.18 -37.00 34.38
N ASP A 366 -15.83 -36.89 34.22
CA ASP A 366 -14.94 -36.86 35.41
C ASP A 366 -15.30 -35.65 36.28
N ASN A 367 -15.50 -34.48 35.71
CA ASN A 367 -15.96 -33.31 36.46
C ASN A 367 -17.28 -33.52 37.14
N ALA A 368 -18.34 -34.02 36.41
CA ALA A 368 -19.67 -34.26 36.96
C ALA A 368 -19.64 -35.27 38.10
N ILE A 369 -18.91 -36.39 37.95
CA ILE A 369 -18.79 -37.42 38.99
C ILE A 369 -17.97 -36.89 40.19
N LYS A 370 -16.92 -36.14 39.94
CA LYS A 370 -16.02 -35.59 40.94
C LYS A 370 -16.68 -34.56 41.84
N TYR A 371 -17.48 -33.65 41.26
CA TYR A 371 -18.13 -32.55 41.95
C TYR A 371 -19.58 -32.86 42.29
N GLY A 372 -20.17 -33.92 41.69
CA GLY A 372 -21.51 -34.43 42.02
C GLY A 372 -21.61 -34.91 43.49
N ARG A 373 -22.81 -34.94 44.02
CA ARG A 373 -23.13 -35.38 45.36
C ARG A 373 -23.01 -36.90 45.46
N ALA A 374 -22.52 -37.40 46.57
CA ALA A 374 -22.56 -38.84 46.87
C ALA A 374 -24.04 -39.32 46.88
N GLY A 375 -24.35 -40.37 46.16
CA GLY A 375 -25.72 -40.87 45.95
C GLY A 375 -26.54 -40.02 44.97
N GLY A 376 -25.94 -39.08 44.28
CA GLY A 376 -26.59 -38.16 43.33
C GLY A 376 -26.76 -38.71 41.94
N SER A 377 -26.98 -37.80 40.98
CA SER A 377 -27.24 -38.15 39.59
C SER A 377 -26.44 -37.28 38.61
N VAL A 378 -25.98 -37.91 37.54
CA VAL A 378 -25.37 -37.26 36.39
C VAL A 378 -26.16 -37.64 35.13
N GLU A 379 -26.56 -36.67 34.35
CA GLU A 379 -27.30 -36.89 33.08
C GLU A 379 -26.43 -36.44 31.90
N VAL A 380 -26.29 -37.33 30.92
CA VAL A 380 -25.77 -37.03 29.59
C VAL A 380 -26.91 -37.01 28.61
N ALA A 381 -27.12 -35.90 27.90
CA ALA A 381 -28.18 -35.78 26.93
C ALA A 381 -27.63 -35.42 25.55
N VAL A 382 -28.10 -36.09 24.51
CA VAL A 382 -27.83 -35.74 23.11
C VAL A 382 -29.13 -35.33 22.46
N GLN A 383 -29.20 -34.11 21.94
CA GLN A 383 -30.41 -33.55 21.32
C GLN A 383 -30.06 -33.01 19.93
N HIS A 384 -30.86 -33.38 18.95
CA HIS A 384 -30.83 -32.79 17.62
C HIS A 384 -31.83 -31.62 17.58
N ALA A 385 -31.34 -30.41 17.32
CA ALA A 385 -32.15 -29.20 17.25
C ALA A 385 -31.78 -28.43 15.96
N LEU A 386 -32.69 -28.47 14.98
CA LEU A 386 -32.53 -27.83 13.68
C LEU A 386 -31.23 -28.24 12.98
N ASP A 387 -30.24 -27.35 12.91
CA ASP A 387 -28.95 -27.51 12.27
C ASP A 387 -27.80 -27.83 13.24
N ARG A 388 -28.14 -28.11 14.52
CA ARG A 388 -27.13 -28.35 15.56
C ARG A 388 -27.45 -29.60 16.37
N VAL A 389 -26.40 -30.24 16.86
CA VAL A 389 -26.46 -31.34 17.82
C VAL A 389 -25.93 -30.85 19.15
N ARG A 390 -26.72 -30.88 20.18
CA ARG A 390 -26.36 -30.50 21.54
C ARG A 390 -25.97 -31.73 22.34
N LEU A 391 -24.80 -31.66 22.91
CA LEU A 391 -24.31 -32.61 23.90
C LEU A 391 -24.26 -31.91 25.24
N THR A 392 -25.07 -32.38 26.21
CA THR A 392 -25.20 -31.76 27.53
C THR A 392 -24.82 -32.76 28.61
N VAL A 393 -23.98 -32.35 29.56
CA VAL A 393 -23.70 -33.11 30.80
C VAL A 393 -24.13 -32.26 31.98
N ARG A 394 -24.97 -32.84 32.85
CA ARG A 394 -25.54 -32.17 34.04
C ARG A 394 -25.25 -32.99 35.28
N ASP A 395 -24.91 -32.33 36.35
CA ASP A 395 -24.80 -32.92 37.69
C ASP A 395 -25.75 -32.26 38.70
N ASP A 396 -25.92 -32.86 39.83
CA ASP A 396 -26.73 -32.39 40.97
C ASP A 396 -25.84 -31.89 42.13
N GLY A 397 -24.60 -31.55 41.89
CA GLY A 397 -23.61 -31.08 42.84
C GLY A 397 -23.98 -29.72 43.47
N PRO A 398 -22.99 -29.10 44.15
CA PRO A 398 -23.22 -27.80 44.79
C PRO A 398 -23.34 -26.64 43.80
N GLY A 399 -22.99 -26.87 42.53
CA GLY A 399 -22.94 -25.82 41.49
C GLY A 399 -21.73 -24.92 41.63
N VAL A 400 -21.78 -23.82 40.89
CA VAL A 400 -20.72 -22.82 40.82
C VAL A 400 -21.31 -21.44 41.03
N ALA A 401 -20.65 -20.58 41.76
CA ALA A 401 -21.06 -19.18 41.91
C ALA A 401 -21.11 -18.44 40.58
N SER A 402 -22.12 -17.60 40.39
CA SER A 402 -22.32 -16.88 39.13
C SER A 402 -21.10 -16.04 38.70
N GLY A 403 -20.33 -15.52 39.65
CA GLY A 403 -19.08 -14.79 39.37
C GLY A 403 -17.95 -15.65 38.82
N ASP A 404 -17.93 -16.95 39.12
CA ASP A 404 -16.90 -17.90 38.70
C ASP A 404 -17.21 -18.55 37.35
N LEU A 405 -18.49 -18.57 36.91
CA LEU A 405 -18.93 -19.22 35.66
C LEU A 405 -18.15 -18.75 34.45
N ALA A 406 -17.89 -17.44 34.31
CA ALA A 406 -17.15 -16.86 33.18
C ALA A 406 -15.67 -17.30 33.15
N HIS A 407 -15.15 -17.77 34.28
CA HIS A 407 -13.75 -18.15 34.42
C HIS A 407 -13.51 -19.68 34.40
N LEU A 408 -14.56 -20.49 34.43
CA LEU A 408 -14.45 -21.95 34.49
C LEU A 408 -13.74 -22.56 33.27
N THR A 409 -13.75 -21.90 32.13
CA THR A 409 -13.06 -22.31 30.90
C THR A 409 -11.62 -21.81 30.82
N ASN A 410 -11.17 -20.99 31.79
CA ASN A 410 -9.79 -20.56 31.86
C ASN A 410 -8.91 -21.72 32.34
N ARG A 411 -7.70 -21.82 31.81
CA ARG A 411 -6.73 -22.85 32.19
C ARG A 411 -6.34 -22.68 33.64
N PHE A 412 -6.22 -23.82 34.37
CA PHE A 412 -5.85 -23.89 35.77
C PHE A 412 -6.80 -23.17 36.74
N PHE A 413 -7.94 -22.64 36.25
CA PHE A 413 -8.91 -22.02 37.13
C PHE A 413 -9.69 -23.07 37.94
N ARG A 414 -9.89 -22.77 39.21
CA ARG A 414 -10.68 -23.57 40.13
C ARG A 414 -11.57 -22.66 40.97
N ALA A 415 -12.88 -22.95 41.00
CA ALA A 415 -13.82 -22.19 41.82
C ALA A 415 -13.48 -22.29 43.30
N THR A 416 -13.56 -21.19 44.04
CA THR A 416 -13.28 -21.08 45.47
C THR A 416 -14.22 -21.94 46.29
N GLY A 417 -13.67 -22.67 47.24
CA GLY A 417 -14.46 -23.53 48.17
C GLY A 417 -14.47 -25.04 47.82
N ASN A 418 -13.89 -25.45 46.72
CA ASN A 418 -13.87 -26.84 46.27
C ASN A 418 -12.53 -27.52 46.64
N GLN A 419 -12.56 -28.51 47.62
CA GLN A 419 -11.39 -29.26 48.03
C GLN A 419 -11.02 -30.44 47.13
N ALA A 420 -11.79 -30.68 46.07
CA ALA A 420 -11.53 -31.82 45.18
C ALA A 420 -10.24 -31.63 44.37
N THR A 421 -9.36 -32.65 44.37
CA THR A 421 -8.08 -32.62 43.64
C THR A 421 -8.24 -32.59 42.14
N GLY A 422 -7.64 -31.62 41.42
CA GLY A 422 -7.68 -31.56 39.94
C GLY A 422 -6.78 -30.45 39.38
N SER A 423 -6.40 -30.58 38.10
CA SER A 423 -5.50 -29.67 37.39
C SER A 423 -6.13 -28.35 36.98
N GLY A 424 -7.48 -28.24 36.97
CA GLY A 424 -8.18 -27.08 36.40
C GLY A 424 -8.10 -26.98 34.87
N LEU A 425 -7.69 -28.06 34.17
CA LEU A 425 -7.58 -28.09 32.73
C LEU A 425 -8.82 -28.67 32.00
N GLY A 426 -9.66 -29.47 32.67
CA GLY A 426 -10.71 -30.25 32.03
C GLY A 426 -11.69 -29.37 31.21
N LEU A 427 -12.25 -28.32 31.82
CA LEU A 427 -13.18 -27.42 31.09
C LEU A 427 -12.48 -26.54 30.04
N SER A 428 -11.22 -26.21 30.22
CA SER A 428 -10.46 -25.50 29.19
C SER A 428 -10.15 -26.39 27.98
N ILE A 429 -9.96 -27.71 28.18
CA ILE A 429 -9.85 -28.68 27.09
C ILE A 429 -11.19 -28.80 26.36
N VAL A 430 -12.31 -28.91 27.09
CA VAL A 430 -13.66 -28.93 26.48
C VAL A 430 -13.90 -27.68 25.63
N ALA A 431 -13.58 -26.50 26.14
CA ALA A 431 -13.73 -25.25 25.42
C ALA A 431 -12.89 -25.21 24.13
N ARG A 432 -11.64 -25.69 24.18
CA ARG A 432 -10.76 -25.73 23.00
C ARG A 432 -11.21 -26.76 21.95
N ILE A 433 -11.69 -27.91 22.37
CA ILE A 433 -12.28 -28.91 21.47
C ILE A 433 -13.55 -28.33 20.82
N ALA A 434 -14.41 -27.67 21.59
CA ALA A 434 -15.59 -27.01 21.05
C ALA A 434 -15.21 -25.95 20.00
N GLU A 435 -14.28 -25.07 20.30
CA GLU A 435 -13.76 -24.05 19.36
C GLU A 435 -13.18 -24.68 18.09
N HIS A 436 -12.44 -25.78 18.21
CA HIS A 436 -11.85 -26.50 17.08
C HIS A 436 -12.89 -27.05 16.07
N PHE A 437 -14.07 -27.41 16.55
CA PHE A 437 -15.18 -27.92 15.72
C PHE A 437 -16.29 -26.89 15.49
N ASP A 438 -16.04 -25.59 15.63
CA ASP A 438 -17.04 -24.52 15.47
C ASP A 438 -18.29 -24.74 16.34
N ALA A 439 -18.12 -25.42 17.48
CA ALA A 439 -19.18 -25.64 18.46
C ALA A 439 -19.21 -24.51 19.49
N SER A 440 -20.42 -24.18 19.96
CA SER A 440 -20.61 -23.24 21.07
C SER A 440 -20.71 -23.97 22.41
N LEU A 441 -20.06 -23.43 23.45
CA LEU A 441 -20.08 -23.93 24.82
C LEU A 441 -20.94 -23.01 25.67
N HIS A 442 -21.90 -23.59 26.40
CA HIS A 442 -22.74 -22.89 27.37
C HIS A 442 -22.67 -23.56 28.73
N LEU A 443 -22.57 -22.75 29.76
CA LEU A 443 -22.56 -23.18 31.16
C LEU A 443 -23.86 -22.70 31.83
N GLY A 444 -24.50 -23.58 32.55
CA GLY A 444 -25.78 -23.29 33.19
C GLY A 444 -26.01 -24.07 34.48
N ALA A 445 -27.21 -23.95 35.06
CA ALA A 445 -27.63 -24.71 36.23
C ALA A 445 -27.82 -26.20 35.88
N GLY A 446 -27.41 -27.09 36.77
CA GLY A 446 -27.52 -28.52 36.62
C GLY A 446 -28.91 -29.10 36.94
N ILE A 447 -28.95 -30.30 37.47
CA ILE A 447 -30.21 -31.02 37.74
C ILE A 447 -30.97 -30.33 38.89
N GLY A 448 -32.23 -29.95 38.65
CA GLY A 448 -33.06 -29.30 39.66
C GLY A 448 -32.54 -27.94 40.12
N GLU A 449 -31.99 -27.18 39.20
CA GLU A 449 -31.37 -25.86 39.43
C GLU A 449 -30.18 -25.89 40.40
N ARG A 450 -29.61 -27.07 40.60
CA ARG A 450 -28.43 -27.31 41.40
C ARG A 450 -27.33 -27.94 40.51
N GLY A 451 -26.08 -27.91 40.98
CA GLY A 451 -24.99 -28.44 40.15
C GLY A 451 -24.61 -27.59 38.98
N LEU A 452 -23.90 -28.19 38.05
CA LEU A 452 -23.43 -27.54 36.82
C LEU A 452 -24.01 -28.29 35.59
N ALA A 453 -24.49 -27.54 34.63
CA ALA A 453 -24.76 -28.02 33.26
C ALA A 453 -23.72 -27.48 32.31
N VAL A 454 -23.09 -28.36 31.54
CA VAL A 454 -22.21 -28.02 30.46
C VAL A 454 -22.82 -28.47 29.14
N GLU A 455 -23.18 -27.56 28.30
CA GLU A 455 -23.76 -27.80 26.98
C GLU A 455 -22.79 -27.44 25.87
N VAL A 456 -22.50 -28.38 24.98
CA VAL A 456 -21.69 -28.17 23.78
C VAL A 456 -22.55 -28.39 22.56
N SER A 457 -22.74 -27.36 21.73
CA SER A 457 -23.62 -27.39 20.56
C SER A 457 -22.77 -27.41 19.30
N PHE A 458 -22.73 -28.55 18.62
CA PHE A 458 -22.00 -28.80 17.39
C PHE A 458 -22.85 -28.51 16.16
N PRO A 459 -22.26 -28.10 15.01
CA PRO A 459 -22.96 -28.17 13.73
C PRO A 459 -23.38 -29.59 13.41
N ALA A 460 -24.65 -29.79 13.00
CA ALA A 460 -25.14 -31.12 12.60
C ALA A 460 -24.46 -31.53 11.27
N TYR A 461 -24.22 -32.84 11.12
CA TYR A 461 -23.72 -33.38 9.87
C TYR A 461 -24.79 -33.28 8.78
N ALA A 462 -24.52 -32.52 7.71
CA ALA A 462 -25.51 -32.24 6.65
C ALA A 462 -25.84 -33.43 5.73
N GLY A 463 -25.13 -34.56 5.87
CA GLY A 463 -25.37 -35.80 5.08
C GLY A 463 -26.39 -36.75 5.67
N ALA A 464 -26.99 -36.42 6.81
CA ALA A 464 -27.98 -37.25 7.54
C ALA A 464 -29.45 -36.90 7.21
N ARG A 465 -29.73 -36.43 5.98
CA ARG A 465 -31.11 -36.25 5.48
C ARG A 465 -31.58 -37.44 4.67
#